data_78ff066fc676e011d8800fbfa331af01
#
_entry.id   78ff066fc676e011d8800fbfa331af01
#
_cell.length_a   1.000
_cell.length_b   1.000
_cell.length_c   1.000
_cell.angle_alpha   90.00
_cell.angle_beta   90.00
_cell.angle_gamma   90.00
#
_symmetry.space_group_name_H-M   'P 1'
#
loop_
_entity.id
_entity.type
_entity.pdbx_description
1 polymer ?
#
loop_
_entity_poly.entity_id
_entity_poly.type
_entity_poly.pdbx_seq_one_letter_code
_entity_poly.pdbx_strand_id
1 'polypeptide(L)'
;LLLAPERIWVPLTVIGVLFIVGGVLPGRLFARIPVSQVFRRYTEGKKGWKRPLLFVQFAGVAFICGLMYVVMAQYNYVKDKDMGYNPQRVAIGNVYFGGEEASGPALQFFRGLPYVEEVSSAVSTPVWSYSGSMIEGEGGQSLFSTRFSYALEDYFKMMGMTMKEGRPARASDEIVVNEAFAERMRWGDKALNHPLRAEGRNLKVVGVLKNFHIGSFYQPQDVIMFGYTRTFGNTVHVRLKEPFAENLRRLNKDVSEAYPDKTVDFYSMEDQILNKYNPVRVFSNATILAALTMFFVMLMGLIGYTTDEVRRRSKEIAIRK
;
A
#
# COMPACT_ATOMS: atom_id res chain seq x y z
N LEU A 1 5.12 6.99 -16.62
CA LEU A 1 4.46 5.68 -16.87
C LEU A 1 3.39 5.72 -17.98
N LEU A 2 2.63 6.83 -18.16
CA LEU A 2 1.62 6.99 -19.23
C LEU A 2 2.22 7.33 -20.61
N LEU A 3 3.45 7.85 -20.64
CA LEU A 3 4.18 8.22 -21.86
C LEU A 3 5.15 7.14 -22.31
N ALA A 4 5.12 5.94 -21.74
CA ALA A 4 5.90 4.82 -22.25
C ALA A 4 5.46 4.46 -23.68
N PRO A 5 6.40 4.13 -24.59
CA PRO A 5 6.08 3.86 -26.00
C PRO A 5 4.96 2.85 -26.20
N GLU A 6 4.89 1.85 -25.31
CA GLU A 6 3.88 0.77 -25.35
C GLU A 6 2.48 1.22 -24.90
N ARG A 7 2.35 2.36 -24.22
CA ARG A 7 1.09 2.84 -23.62
C ARG A 7 0.64 4.21 -24.13
N ILE A 8 1.42 4.86 -25.00
CA ILE A 8 1.15 6.20 -25.53
C ILE A 8 -0.17 6.27 -26.33
N TRP A 9 -0.63 5.14 -26.86
CA TRP A 9 -1.91 5.04 -27.55
C TRP A 9 -3.11 5.36 -26.64
N VAL A 10 -3.02 5.11 -25.32
CA VAL A 10 -4.10 5.38 -24.36
C VAL A 10 -4.40 6.88 -24.27
N PRO A 11 -3.44 7.76 -23.93
CA PRO A 11 -3.70 9.19 -23.93
C PRO A 11 -4.06 9.74 -25.32
N LEU A 12 -3.48 9.22 -26.39
CA LEU A 12 -3.83 9.62 -27.76
C LEU A 12 -5.27 9.26 -28.12
N THR A 13 -5.76 8.09 -27.72
CA THR A 13 -7.17 7.71 -27.89
C THR A 13 -8.11 8.63 -27.11
N VAL A 14 -7.78 8.93 -25.85
CA VAL A 14 -8.58 9.86 -25.04
C VAL A 14 -8.63 11.25 -25.68
N ILE A 15 -7.50 11.79 -26.10
CA ILE A 15 -7.43 13.08 -26.81
C ILE A 15 -8.24 13.04 -28.11
N GLY A 16 -8.13 11.98 -28.88
CA GLY A 16 -8.88 11.79 -30.13
C GLY A 16 -10.40 11.75 -29.90
N VAL A 17 -10.86 11.01 -28.88
CA VAL A 17 -12.27 10.98 -28.50
C VAL A 17 -12.76 12.36 -28.04
N LEU A 18 -12.00 13.06 -27.19
CA LEU A 18 -12.33 14.41 -26.74
C LEU A 18 -12.39 15.41 -27.90
N PHE A 19 -11.47 15.32 -28.84
CA PHE A 19 -11.45 16.17 -30.04
C PHE A 19 -12.67 15.91 -30.92
N ILE A 20 -13.05 14.64 -31.15
CA ILE A 20 -14.24 14.30 -31.95
C ILE A 20 -15.50 14.74 -31.27
N VAL A 21 -15.68 14.39 -29.98
CA VAL A 21 -16.91 14.64 -29.23
C VAL A 21 -17.06 16.14 -28.88
N GLY A 22 -15.98 16.77 -28.44
CA GLY A 22 -15.98 18.18 -28.01
C GLY A 22 -15.78 19.21 -29.14
N GLY A 23 -15.16 18.79 -30.24
CA GLY A 23 -14.83 19.70 -31.36
C GLY A 23 -15.58 19.39 -32.64
N VAL A 24 -15.35 18.19 -33.21
CA VAL A 24 -15.86 17.86 -34.56
C VAL A 24 -17.40 17.75 -34.58
N LEU A 25 -18.00 17.08 -33.61
CA LEU A 25 -19.46 16.89 -33.57
C LEU A 25 -20.19 18.23 -33.39
N PRO A 26 -19.89 19.08 -32.41
CA PRO A 26 -20.49 20.40 -32.30
C PRO A 26 -20.19 21.29 -33.54
N GLY A 27 -18.94 21.28 -34.01
CA GLY A 27 -18.54 22.05 -35.20
C GLY A 27 -19.37 21.69 -36.44
N ARG A 28 -19.59 20.39 -36.70
CA ARG A 28 -20.47 19.96 -37.80
C ARG A 28 -21.93 20.36 -37.62
N LEU A 29 -22.43 20.35 -36.38
CA LEU A 29 -23.80 20.78 -36.10
C LEU A 29 -23.98 22.28 -36.38
N PHE A 30 -23.03 23.11 -35.94
CA PHE A 30 -23.04 24.57 -36.21
C PHE A 30 -22.81 24.91 -37.67
N ALA A 31 -21.93 24.21 -38.38
CA ALA A 31 -21.66 24.43 -39.81
C ALA A 31 -22.87 24.16 -40.71
N ARG A 32 -23.86 23.37 -40.27
CA ARG A 32 -25.10 23.04 -41.00
C ARG A 32 -26.19 24.12 -40.82
N ILE A 33 -26.01 25.12 -39.97
CA ILE A 33 -27.01 26.16 -39.74
C ILE A 33 -26.90 27.17 -40.89
N PRO A 34 -27.95 27.39 -41.73
CA PRO A 34 -27.90 28.36 -42.78
C PRO A 34 -27.77 29.76 -42.22
N VAL A 35 -26.93 30.60 -42.86
CA VAL A 35 -26.68 31.98 -42.46
C VAL A 35 -27.97 32.81 -42.31
N SER A 36 -28.96 32.55 -43.16
CA SER A 36 -30.30 33.18 -43.11
C SER A 36 -31.07 32.89 -41.80
N GLN A 37 -30.81 31.74 -41.14
CA GLN A 37 -31.44 31.44 -39.85
C GLN A 37 -30.72 32.10 -38.67
N VAL A 38 -29.43 32.40 -38.77
CA VAL A 38 -28.68 33.14 -37.77
C VAL A 38 -29.22 34.54 -37.59
N PHE A 39 -29.57 35.21 -38.70
CA PHE A 39 -30.16 36.55 -38.68
C PHE A 39 -31.64 36.59 -38.27
N ARG A 40 -32.40 35.48 -38.43
CA ARG A 40 -33.78 35.34 -37.96
C ARG A 40 -33.94 34.88 -36.51
N ARG A 41 -32.99 35.11 -35.65
CA ARG A 41 -32.95 34.59 -34.26
C ARG A 41 -33.25 33.07 -34.24
N TYR A 42 -32.22 32.28 -34.46
CA TYR A 42 -32.28 30.84 -34.31
C TYR A 42 -32.88 30.49 -32.95
N THR A 43 -34.11 30.03 -32.95
CA THR A 43 -34.77 29.44 -31.79
C THR A 43 -34.48 27.95 -31.85
N GLU A 44 -33.65 27.49 -30.90
CA GLU A 44 -33.33 26.07 -30.74
C GLU A 44 -34.66 25.25 -30.67
N GLY A 45 -34.81 24.27 -31.53
CA GLY A 45 -36.03 23.45 -31.62
C GLY A 45 -36.39 22.83 -30.27
N LYS A 46 -37.65 22.47 -30.07
CA LYS A 46 -38.24 21.95 -28.82
C LYS A 46 -37.53 20.74 -28.15
N LYS A 47 -36.56 20.10 -28.80
CA LYS A 47 -35.74 19.02 -28.23
C LYS A 47 -34.42 19.58 -27.68
N GLY A 48 -34.50 20.19 -26.49
CA GLY A 48 -33.33 20.66 -25.78
C GLY A 48 -32.45 19.52 -25.28
N TRP A 49 -31.29 19.29 -25.90
CA TRP A 49 -30.27 18.35 -25.47
C TRP A 49 -29.53 18.81 -24.20
N LYS A 50 -29.71 20.04 -23.77
CA LYS A 50 -29.10 20.65 -22.59
C LYS A 50 -29.45 19.91 -21.29
N ARG A 51 -30.72 19.49 -21.13
CA ARG A 51 -31.14 18.73 -19.92
C ARG A 51 -30.49 17.36 -19.80
N PRO A 52 -30.48 16.51 -20.86
CA PRO A 52 -29.73 15.26 -20.81
C PRO A 52 -28.23 15.45 -20.52
N LEU A 53 -27.60 16.49 -21.08
CA LEU A 53 -26.19 16.78 -20.84
C LEU A 53 -25.92 17.10 -19.36
N LEU A 54 -26.75 17.96 -18.75
CA LEU A 54 -26.66 18.25 -17.32
C LEU A 54 -26.84 16.99 -16.48
N PHE A 55 -27.85 16.16 -16.81
CA PHE A 55 -28.06 14.90 -16.10
C PHE A 55 -26.81 14.00 -16.14
N VAL A 56 -26.20 13.85 -17.33
CA VAL A 56 -24.95 13.06 -17.48
C VAL A 56 -23.81 13.65 -16.66
N GLN A 57 -23.68 14.99 -16.62
CA GLN A 57 -22.66 15.67 -15.81
C GLN A 57 -22.87 15.44 -14.31
N PHE A 58 -24.10 15.58 -13.80
CA PHE A 58 -24.42 15.28 -12.39
C PHE A 58 -24.17 13.81 -12.04
N ALA A 59 -24.61 12.88 -12.91
CA ALA A 59 -24.35 11.46 -12.71
C ALA A 59 -22.85 11.14 -12.70
N GLY A 60 -22.07 11.76 -13.58
CA GLY A 60 -20.62 11.62 -13.62
C GLY A 60 -19.95 12.12 -12.35
N VAL A 61 -20.33 13.30 -11.86
CA VAL A 61 -19.80 13.84 -10.59
C VAL A 61 -20.17 12.94 -9.42
N ALA A 62 -21.43 12.49 -9.32
CA ALA A 62 -21.87 11.59 -8.26
C ALA A 62 -21.09 10.27 -8.29
N PHE A 63 -20.85 9.71 -9.48
CA PHE A 63 -20.06 8.49 -9.65
C PHE A 63 -18.61 8.68 -9.17
N ILE A 64 -17.95 9.77 -9.57
CA ILE A 64 -16.57 10.04 -9.15
C ILE A 64 -16.47 10.32 -7.64
N CYS A 65 -17.42 11.05 -7.06
CA CYS A 65 -17.51 11.25 -5.61
C CYS A 65 -17.68 9.92 -4.86
N GLY A 66 -18.53 9.03 -5.36
CA GLY A 66 -18.69 7.67 -4.83
C GLY A 66 -17.41 6.85 -4.90
N LEU A 67 -16.74 6.88 -6.05
CA LEU A 67 -15.45 6.20 -6.23
C LEU A 67 -14.39 6.75 -5.26
N MET A 68 -14.30 8.06 -5.12
CA MET A 68 -13.38 8.72 -4.19
C MET A 68 -13.66 8.29 -2.74
N TYR A 69 -14.92 8.24 -2.33
CA TYR A 69 -15.30 7.77 -1.00
C TYR A 69 -14.82 6.33 -0.75
N VAL A 70 -15.03 5.42 -1.71
CA VAL A 70 -14.59 4.03 -1.60
C VAL A 70 -13.08 3.94 -1.48
N VAL A 71 -12.33 4.68 -2.31
CA VAL A 71 -10.84 4.68 -2.28
C VAL A 71 -10.33 5.23 -0.95
N MET A 72 -10.91 6.32 -0.44
CA MET A 72 -10.54 6.88 0.87
C MET A 72 -10.87 5.93 2.01
N ALA A 73 -12.03 5.30 1.99
CA ALA A 73 -12.43 4.32 3.00
C ALA A 73 -11.49 3.11 3.01
N GLN A 74 -11.09 2.62 1.84
CA GLN A 74 -10.12 1.54 1.72
C GLN A 74 -8.73 1.94 2.25
N TYR A 75 -8.28 3.16 1.92
CA TYR A 75 -6.99 3.67 2.41
C TYR A 75 -6.96 3.79 3.94
N ASN A 76 -8.00 4.39 4.52
CA ASN A 76 -8.11 4.53 5.98
C ASN A 76 -8.22 3.15 6.66
N TYR A 77 -9.00 2.23 6.11
CA TYR A 77 -9.09 0.86 6.62
C TYR A 77 -7.71 0.18 6.71
N VAL A 78 -6.90 0.33 5.67
CA VAL A 78 -5.54 -0.26 5.64
C VAL A 78 -4.61 0.42 6.64
N LYS A 79 -4.70 1.76 6.76
CA LYS A 79 -3.85 2.54 7.66
C LYS A 79 -4.09 2.20 9.13
N ASP A 80 -5.34 2.00 9.52
CA ASP A 80 -5.74 1.81 10.91
C ASP A 80 -5.80 0.33 11.32
N LYS A 81 -5.59 -0.59 10.37
CA LYS A 81 -5.65 -2.03 10.64
C LYS A 81 -4.42 -2.53 11.40
N ASP A 82 -4.66 -3.32 12.45
CA ASP A 82 -3.60 -4.01 13.17
C ASP A 82 -2.86 -4.99 12.24
N MET A 83 -1.57 -4.79 12.11
CA MET A 83 -0.69 -5.64 11.30
C MET A 83 -0.25 -6.91 12.05
N GLY A 84 -0.57 -7.02 13.34
CA GLY A 84 -0.06 -8.09 14.20
C GLY A 84 1.39 -7.87 14.67
N TYR A 85 1.95 -6.67 14.40
CA TYR A 85 3.23 -6.19 14.92
C TYR A 85 3.23 -4.66 15.01
N ASN A 86 4.14 -4.10 15.82
CA ASN A 86 4.23 -2.66 16.06
C ASN A 86 5.40 -2.03 15.28
N PRO A 87 5.14 -1.33 14.15
CA PRO A 87 6.16 -0.65 13.36
C PRO A 87 6.56 0.71 13.92
N GLN A 88 5.85 1.24 14.94
CA GLN A 88 6.04 2.59 15.44
C GLN A 88 7.42 2.78 16.03
N ARG A 89 8.07 3.88 15.65
CA ARG A 89 9.42 4.25 16.10
C ARG A 89 10.49 3.19 15.80
N VAL A 90 10.24 2.26 14.86
CA VAL A 90 11.21 1.28 14.43
C VAL A 90 11.95 1.77 13.18
N ALA A 91 13.27 1.89 13.29
CA ALA A 91 14.16 2.07 12.16
C ALA A 91 14.64 0.70 11.66
N ILE A 92 14.64 0.50 10.36
CA ILE A 92 15.13 -0.72 9.72
C ILE A 92 16.29 -0.41 8.77
N GLY A 93 17.37 -1.17 8.88
CA GLY A 93 18.51 -1.07 8.00
C GLY A 93 18.93 -2.45 7.50
N ASN A 94 19.30 -2.53 6.21
CA ASN A 94 19.81 -3.76 5.64
C ASN A 94 21.33 -3.72 5.62
N VAL A 95 21.96 -4.49 6.49
CA VAL A 95 23.41 -4.51 6.65
C VAL A 95 23.93 -5.87 7.09
N TYR A 96 24.99 -6.30 6.47
CA TYR A 96 25.71 -7.50 6.87
C TYR A 96 26.97 -7.09 7.68
N PHE A 97 26.93 -7.35 8.99
CA PHE A 97 28.06 -7.03 9.89
C PHE A 97 29.18 -8.07 9.88
N GLY A 98 29.00 -9.18 9.22
CA GLY A 98 29.92 -10.31 9.25
C GLY A 98 29.31 -11.53 9.95
N GLY A 99 30.14 -12.54 10.23
CA GLY A 99 29.69 -13.76 10.87
C GLY A 99 29.38 -13.60 12.37
N GLU A 100 29.41 -14.72 13.09
CA GLU A 100 29.04 -14.80 14.51
C GLU A 100 29.92 -13.89 15.40
N GLU A 101 31.21 -13.79 15.10
CA GLU A 101 32.18 -12.96 15.84
C GLU A 101 31.88 -11.47 15.79
N ALA A 102 31.39 -10.96 14.65
CA ALA A 102 31.09 -9.54 14.47
C ALA A 102 29.68 -9.15 14.95
N SER A 103 28.78 -10.11 15.08
CA SER A 103 27.37 -9.88 15.46
C SER A 103 27.23 -9.39 16.90
N GLY A 104 28.01 -9.93 17.84
CA GLY A 104 28.00 -9.51 19.23
C GLY A 104 28.40 -8.06 19.44
N PRO A 105 29.57 -7.62 18.96
CA PRO A 105 29.99 -6.22 18.99
C PRO A 105 28.99 -5.26 18.32
N ALA A 106 28.44 -5.62 17.18
CA ALA A 106 27.43 -4.80 16.49
C ALA A 106 26.17 -4.62 17.35
N LEU A 107 25.67 -5.69 17.96
CA LEU A 107 24.51 -5.61 18.86
C LEU A 107 24.80 -4.72 20.08
N GLN A 108 26.01 -4.83 20.67
CA GLN A 108 26.42 -3.98 21.78
C GLN A 108 26.55 -2.51 21.39
N PHE A 109 27.06 -2.22 20.18
CA PHE A 109 27.11 -0.85 19.66
C PHE A 109 25.72 -0.21 19.64
N PHE A 110 24.73 -0.87 19.03
CA PHE A 110 23.37 -0.33 19.00
C PHE A 110 22.76 -0.17 20.40
N ARG A 111 22.94 -1.14 21.28
CA ARG A 111 22.45 -1.08 22.66
C ARG A 111 23.10 0.01 23.50
N GLY A 112 24.33 0.41 23.14
CA GLY A 112 25.06 1.48 23.80
C GLY A 112 24.60 2.90 23.43
N LEU A 113 23.80 3.06 22.37
CA LEU A 113 23.32 4.37 21.93
C LEU A 113 22.20 4.88 22.86
N PRO A 114 22.30 6.08 23.43
CA PRO A 114 21.39 6.55 24.49
C PRO A 114 19.94 6.77 23.99
N TYR A 115 19.76 6.94 22.71
CA TYR A 115 18.46 7.15 22.06
C TYR A 115 17.83 5.86 21.51
N VAL A 116 18.52 4.73 21.66
CA VAL A 116 17.97 3.41 21.32
C VAL A 116 17.21 2.87 22.53
N GLU A 117 16.00 2.36 22.29
CA GLU A 117 15.15 1.71 23.29
C GLU A 117 15.33 0.20 23.26
N GLU A 118 15.22 -0.39 22.07
CA GLU A 118 15.39 -1.81 21.82
C GLU A 118 16.08 -2.03 20.47
N VAL A 119 16.80 -3.13 20.33
CA VAL A 119 17.38 -3.55 19.05
C VAL A 119 17.31 -5.06 18.92
N SER A 120 16.94 -5.51 17.75
CA SER A 120 16.95 -6.93 17.37
C SER A 120 17.21 -7.07 15.88
N SER A 121 17.35 -8.30 15.42
CA SER A 121 17.65 -8.59 14.03
C SER A 121 16.95 -9.85 13.54
N ALA A 122 16.63 -9.82 12.25
CA ALA A 122 16.17 -10.97 11.50
C ALA A 122 16.81 -10.99 10.11
N VAL A 123 16.76 -12.11 9.43
CA VAL A 123 17.23 -12.18 8.03
C VAL A 123 16.32 -11.35 7.11
N SER A 124 15.04 -11.28 7.44
CA SER A 124 14.03 -10.54 6.68
C SER A 124 13.11 -9.73 7.60
N THR A 125 12.33 -8.84 7.03
CA THR A 125 11.36 -7.99 7.72
C THR A 125 9.97 -8.12 7.10
N PRO A 126 8.87 -7.95 7.86
CA PRO A 126 7.52 -7.95 7.30
C PRO A 126 7.29 -6.90 6.21
N VAL A 127 8.11 -5.84 6.19
CA VAL A 127 7.98 -4.76 5.21
C VAL A 127 8.36 -5.21 3.81
N TRP A 128 9.45 -5.97 3.65
CA TRP A 128 9.97 -6.28 2.31
C TRP A 128 9.46 -7.62 1.80
N SER A 129 10.12 -8.67 2.13
CA SER A 129 9.73 -10.03 1.76
C SER A 129 10.50 -11.04 2.56
N TYR A 130 9.97 -12.25 2.60
CA TYR A 130 10.62 -13.39 3.20
C TYR A 130 11.05 -14.38 2.12
N SER A 131 12.10 -15.14 2.39
CA SER A 131 12.48 -16.27 1.55
C SER A 131 11.38 -17.33 1.53
N GLY A 132 11.36 -18.16 0.50
CA GLY A 132 10.49 -19.35 0.45
C GLY A 132 11.24 -20.57 0.97
N SER A 133 10.53 -21.46 1.63
CA SER A 133 11.01 -22.80 1.96
C SER A 133 9.93 -23.83 1.66
N MET A 134 10.33 -25.04 1.28
CA MET A 134 9.41 -26.12 0.97
C MET A 134 9.24 -27.02 2.19
N ILE A 135 7.99 -27.25 2.57
CA ILE A 135 7.65 -28.20 3.62
C ILE A 135 7.52 -29.58 3.02
N GLU A 136 8.19 -30.55 3.64
CA GLU A 136 8.23 -31.93 3.22
C GLU A 136 7.36 -32.82 4.13
N GLY A 137 6.65 -33.75 3.54
CA GLY A 137 5.92 -34.81 4.27
C GLY A 137 6.81 -35.98 4.68
N GLU A 138 6.24 -36.91 5.42
CA GLU A 138 6.96 -38.11 5.95
C GLU A 138 7.64 -38.98 4.88
N GLY A 139 7.12 -38.97 3.65
CA GLY A 139 7.70 -39.65 2.49
C GLY A 139 8.68 -38.81 1.68
N GLY A 140 9.06 -37.60 2.13
CA GLY A 140 9.90 -36.67 1.39
C GLY A 140 9.18 -35.92 0.25
N GLN A 141 7.86 -36.12 0.10
CA GLN A 141 7.07 -35.37 -0.90
C GLN A 141 6.90 -33.90 -0.46
N SER A 142 6.94 -33.01 -1.41
CA SER A 142 6.66 -31.60 -1.17
C SER A 142 5.17 -31.39 -0.86
N LEU A 143 4.86 -30.77 0.28
CA LEU A 143 3.49 -30.45 0.70
C LEU A 143 3.05 -29.07 0.21
N PHE A 144 3.78 -28.03 0.60
CA PHE A 144 3.53 -26.64 0.19
C PHE A 144 4.75 -25.77 0.46
N SER A 145 4.79 -24.62 -0.18
CA SER A 145 5.78 -23.58 0.10
C SER A 145 5.30 -22.68 1.23
N THR A 146 6.20 -22.36 2.15
CA THR A 146 6.01 -21.40 3.24
C THR A 146 6.98 -20.23 3.11
N ARG A 147 6.65 -19.08 3.73
CA ARG A 147 7.63 -18.03 3.97
C ARG A 147 8.57 -18.47 5.10
N PHE A 148 9.82 -18.04 5.00
CA PHE A 148 10.85 -18.42 5.96
C PHE A 148 11.80 -17.28 6.28
N SER A 149 12.17 -17.16 7.56
CA SER A 149 13.23 -16.27 8.01
C SER A 149 13.93 -16.85 9.24
N TYR A 150 15.11 -16.36 9.54
CA TYR A 150 15.75 -16.53 10.83
C TYR A 150 15.65 -15.24 11.63
N ALA A 151 15.49 -15.36 12.95
CA ALA A 151 15.40 -14.22 13.85
C ALA A 151 16.13 -14.49 15.17
N LEU A 152 16.59 -13.42 15.82
CA LEU A 152 17.04 -13.47 17.21
C LEU A 152 15.86 -13.77 18.14
N GLU A 153 16.13 -14.32 19.33
CA GLU A 153 15.11 -14.69 20.31
C GLU A 153 14.21 -13.52 20.71
N ASP A 154 14.78 -12.31 20.86
CA ASP A 154 14.08 -11.11 21.30
C ASP A 154 13.31 -10.37 20.18
N TYR A 155 13.45 -10.81 18.92
CA TYR A 155 12.84 -10.18 17.75
C TYR A 155 11.31 -10.03 17.87
N PHE A 156 10.65 -11.11 18.26
CA PHE A 156 9.17 -11.11 18.33
C PHE A 156 8.65 -10.14 19.40
N LYS A 157 9.34 -10.09 20.56
CA LYS A 157 9.01 -9.16 21.64
C LYS A 157 9.23 -7.71 21.19
N MET A 158 10.40 -7.42 20.62
CA MET A 158 10.74 -6.08 20.12
C MET A 158 9.75 -5.63 19.05
N MET A 159 9.33 -6.52 18.16
CA MET A 159 8.34 -6.22 17.12
C MET A 159 6.90 -6.17 17.63
N GLY A 160 6.63 -6.48 18.90
CA GLY A 160 5.28 -6.53 19.45
C GLY A 160 4.43 -7.69 18.90
N MET A 161 5.07 -8.72 18.32
CA MET A 161 4.38 -9.90 17.83
C MET A 161 3.93 -10.76 19.00
N THR A 162 2.66 -11.17 19.01
CA THR A 162 2.08 -11.95 20.08
C THR A 162 2.33 -13.44 19.87
N MET A 163 3.01 -14.07 20.84
CA MET A 163 3.09 -15.53 20.92
C MET A 163 1.74 -16.06 21.43
N LYS A 164 1.07 -16.91 20.64
CA LYS A 164 -0.18 -17.60 21.04
C LYS A 164 0.12 -18.74 21.99
N GLU A 165 1.15 -19.54 21.66
CA GLU A 165 1.57 -20.70 22.41
C GLU A 165 3.09 -20.87 22.37
N GLY A 166 3.64 -21.49 23.41
CA GLY A 166 5.05 -21.85 23.44
C GLY A 166 6.00 -20.66 23.67
N ARG A 167 7.14 -20.70 23.02
CA ARG A 167 8.25 -19.75 23.18
C ARG A 167 8.98 -19.47 21.87
N PRO A 168 9.83 -18.42 21.78
CA PRO A 168 10.78 -18.25 20.69
C PRO A 168 11.74 -19.43 20.56
N ALA A 169 12.21 -19.68 19.34
CA ALA A 169 13.25 -20.68 19.08
C ALA A 169 14.59 -20.25 19.69
N ARG A 170 15.38 -21.20 20.21
CA ARG A 170 16.69 -21.00 20.86
C ARG A 170 17.77 -21.93 20.33
N ALA A 171 17.38 -22.89 19.49
CA ALA A 171 18.29 -23.86 18.88
C ALA A 171 18.04 -23.96 17.37
N SER A 172 19.04 -24.43 16.64
CA SER A 172 19.01 -24.48 15.18
C SER A 172 18.01 -25.47 14.59
N ASP A 173 17.52 -26.40 15.39
CA ASP A 173 16.48 -27.39 15.08
C ASP A 173 15.08 -26.96 15.56
N GLU A 174 14.98 -25.80 16.21
CA GLU A 174 13.71 -25.24 16.69
C GLU A 174 13.16 -24.20 15.71
N ILE A 175 11.83 -24.20 15.55
CA ILE A 175 11.11 -23.22 14.76
C ILE A 175 9.88 -22.69 15.48
N VAL A 176 9.51 -21.47 15.10
CA VAL A 176 8.25 -20.83 15.44
C VAL A 176 7.43 -20.69 14.17
N VAL A 177 6.15 -21.00 14.23
CA VAL A 177 5.23 -20.90 13.10
C VAL A 177 4.10 -19.92 13.44
N ASN A 178 3.37 -19.42 12.43
CA ASN A 178 2.15 -18.66 12.70
C ASN A 178 0.89 -19.55 12.70
N GLU A 179 -0.25 -18.99 13.13
CA GLU A 179 -1.54 -19.71 13.17
C GLU A 179 -1.92 -20.26 11.80
N ALA A 180 -1.73 -19.48 10.72
CA ALA A 180 -2.02 -19.89 9.34
C ALA A 180 -1.20 -21.13 8.93
N PHE A 181 0.04 -21.27 9.44
CA PHE A 181 0.84 -22.46 9.22
C PHE A 181 0.22 -23.68 9.94
N ALA A 182 -0.14 -23.53 11.21
CA ALA A 182 -0.76 -24.60 12.00
C ALA A 182 -2.10 -25.05 11.40
N GLU A 183 -2.91 -24.12 10.92
CA GLU A 183 -4.15 -24.40 10.18
C GLU A 183 -3.88 -25.15 8.88
N ARG A 184 -2.88 -24.73 8.10
CA ARG A 184 -2.50 -25.38 6.84
C ARG A 184 -2.07 -26.81 7.04
N MET A 185 -1.37 -27.09 8.14
CA MET A 185 -0.94 -28.43 8.57
C MET A 185 -2.06 -29.23 9.24
N ARG A 186 -3.21 -28.62 9.51
CA ARG A 186 -4.35 -29.23 10.22
C ARG A 186 -3.99 -29.73 11.63
N TRP A 187 -3.08 -29.05 12.31
CA TRP A 187 -2.66 -29.43 13.67
C TRP A 187 -3.65 -29.04 14.77
N GLY A 188 -4.59 -28.14 14.47
CA GLY A 188 -5.52 -27.58 15.45
C GLY A 188 -4.79 -26.88 16.59
N ASP A 189 -5.20 -27.15 17.83
CA ASP A 189 -4.58 -26.57 19.05
C ASP A 189 -3.36 -27.39 19.54
N LYS A 190 -2.82 -28.29 18.75
CA LYS A 190 -1.69 -29.17 19.11
C LYS A 190 -0.47 -28.92 18.24
N ALA A 191 -0.17 -27.68 17.89
CA ALA A 191 0.96 -27.37 17.02
C ALA A 191 2.33 -27.54 17.68
N LEU A 192 2.41 -27.39 19.01
CA LEU A 192 3.67 -27.50 19.74
C LEU A 192 4.22 -28.92 19.71
N ASN A 193 5.54 -29.04 19.63
CA ASN A 193 6.33 -30.26 19.61
C ASN A 193 6.12 -31.16 18.38
N HIS A 194 5.37 -30.72 17.37
CA HIS A 194 5.30 -31.45 16.11
C HIS A 194 6.66 -31.42 15.40
N PRO A 195 7.13 -32.60 14.93
CA PRO A 195 8.24 -32.63 14.01
C PRO A 195 7.83 -32.08 12.66
N LEU A 196 8.73 -31.34 12.02
CA LEU A 196 8.58 -30.79 10.70
C LEU A 196 9.84 -31.06 9.90
N ARG A 197 9.70 -31.41 8.63
CA ARG A 197 10.81 -31.51 7.71
C ARG A 197 10.75 -30.39 6.67
N ALA A 198 11.85 -29.65 6.58
CA ALA A 198 12.00 -28.59 5.59
C ALA A 198 13.48 -28.53 5.15
N GLU A 199 13.70 -28.43 3.84
CA GLU A 199 15.04 -28.35 3.24
C GLU A 199 15.98 -29.50 3.69
N GLY A 200 15.42 -30.69 3.79
CA GLY A 200 16.16 -31.91 4.25
C GLY A 200 16.52 -31.93 5.74
N ARG A 201 16.07 -30.95 6.54
CA ARG A 201 16.33 -30.83 7.97
C ARG A 201 15.11 -31.23 8.78
N ASN A 202 15.33 -31.92 9.87
CA ASN A 202 14.30 -32.18 10.87
C ASN A 202 14.24 -31.03 11.85
N LEU A 203 13.08 -30.42 11.97
CA LEU A 203 12.81 -29.27 12.80
C LEU A 203 11.70 -29.57 13.79
N LYS A 204 11.67 -28.87 14.92
CA LYS A 204 10.66 -29.00 15.96
C LYS A 204 9.94 -27.68 16.18
N VAL A 205 8.62 -27.69 16.17
CA VAL A 205 7.81 -26.50 16.47
C VAL A 205 7.80 -26.24 17.97
N VAL A 206 8.34 -25.10 18.41
CA VAL A 206 8.44 -24.70 19.83
C VAL A 206 7.56 -23.50 20.19
N GLY A 207 6.98 -22.83 19.19
CA GLY A 207 6.09 -21.70 19.41
C GLY A 207 5.15 -21.47 18.24
N VAL A 208 4.01 -20.87 18.55
CA VAL A 208 3.00 -20.42 17.57
C VAL A 208 2.75 -18.93 17.77
N LEU A 209 2.96 -18.14 16.74
CA LEU A 209 2.65 -16.71 16.68
C LEU A 209 1.20 -16.51 16.25
N LYS A 210 0.54 -15.48 16.77
CA LYS A 210 -0.66 -14.95 16.12
C LYS A 210 -0.33 -14.54 14.71
N ASN A 211 -1.34 -14.58 13.84
CA ASN A 211 -1.18 -14.14 12.47
C ASN A 211 -0.79 -12.66 12.40
N PHE A 212 0.11 -12.33 11.49
CA PHE A 212 0.53 -10.96 11.20
C PHE A 212 0.68 -10.78 9.69
N HIS A 213 0.57 -9.54 9.21
CA HIS A 213 0.61 -9.27 7.78
C HIS A 213 2.03 -9.00 7.28
N ILE A 214 2.34 -9.56 6.11
CA ILE A 214 3.60 -9.34 5.40
C ILE A 214 3.30 -8.48 4.17
N GLY A 215 4.00 -7.36 4.03
CA GLY A 215 3.81 -6.49 2.89
C GLY A 215 2.51 -5.70 2.91
N SER A 216 1.61 -5.99 1.98
CA SER A 216 0.35 -5.27 1.78
C SER A 216 -0.84 -6.13 2.19
N PHE A 217 -1.88 -5.50 2.78
CA PHE A 217 -3.16 -6.16 3.10
C PHE A 217 -3.95 -6.69 1.88
N TYR A 218 -3.50 -6.38 0.67
CA TYR A 218 -4.09 -6.93 -0.55
C TYR A 218 -3.68 -8.39 -0.82
N GLN A 219 -2.68 -8.89 -0.06
CA GLN A 219 -2.23 -10.27 -0.18
C GLN A 219 -2.94 -11.14 0.86
N PRO A 220 -3.19 -12.42 0.55
CA PRO A 220 -3.72 -13.36 1.53
C PRO A 220 -2.75 -13.50 2.72
N GLN A 221 -3.28 -14.00 3.84
CA GLN A 221 -2.49 -14.30 5.02
C GLN A 221 -1.37 -15.29 4.66
N ASP A 222 -0.13 -14.88 4.86
CA ASP A 222 1.03 -15.72 4.58
C ASP A 222 1.21 -16.82 5.64
N VAL A 223 1.59 -17.99 5.17
CA VAL A 223 2.07 -19.10 5.99
C VAL A 223 3.57 -18.89 6.20
N ILE A 224 4.00 -18.75 7.45
CA ILE A 224 5.40 -18.43 7.77
C ILE A 224 5.96 -19.25 8.90
N MET A 225 7.26 -19.56 8.81
CA MET A 225 8.05 -20.12 9.89
C MET A 225 9.31 -19.30 10.13
N PHE A 226 9.76 -19.26 11.39
CA PHE A 226 11.00 -18.61 11.81
C PHE A 226 11.92 -19.66 12.44
N GLY A 227 13.13 -19.73 11.93
CA GLY A 227 14.23 -20.44 12.58
C GLY A 227 14.99 -19.52 13.53
N TYR A 228 15.82 -20.11 14.36
CA TYR A 228 16.70 -19.39 15.27
C TYR A 228 18.04 -19.04 14.61
N THR A 229 18.54 -17.85 14.89
CA THR A 229 19.92 -17.44 14.59
C THR A 229 20.60 -16.85 15.82
N ARG A 230 21.89 -17.07 15.98
CA ARG A 230 22.74 -16.37 16.96
C ARG A 230 23.41 -15.14 16.38
N THR A 231 23.47 -15.07 15.06
CA THR A 231 24.13 -13.98 14.35
C THR A 231 23.15 -12.87 14.04
N PHE A 232 23.68 -11.65 13.92
CA PHE A 232 22.92 -10.54 13.37
C PHE A 232 22.47 -10.92 11.95
N GLY A 233 21.16 -10.92 11.72
CA GLY A 233 20.61 -11.11 10.39
C GLY A 233 20.92 -9.92 9.47
N ASN A 234 20.55 -10.03 8.21
CA ASN A 234 20.80 -8.97 7.25
C ASN A 234 19.97 -7.71 7.53
N THR A 235 18.88 -7.83 8.29
CA THR A 235 18.01 -6.70 8.62
C THR A 235 18.05 -6.41 10.11
N VAL A 236 18.55 -5.24 10.44
CA VAL A 236 18.59 -4.72 11.82
C VAL A 236 17.34 -3.87 12.06
N HIS A 237 16.69 -4.12 13.18
CA HIS A 237 15.52 -3.39 13.64
C HIS A 237 15.89 -2.65 14.92
N VAL A 238 15.72 -1.34 14.93
CA VAL A 238 16.09 -0.47 16.06
C VAL A 238 14.89 0.36 16.47
N ARG A 239 14.37 0.16 17.67
CA ARG A 239 13.34 1.02 18.23
C ARG A 239 14.00 2.23 18.86
N LEU A 240 13.62 3.41 18.37
CA LEU A 240 14.18 4.68 18.79
C LEU A 240 13.24 5.39 19.78
N LYS A 241 13.84 6.14 20.71
CA LYS A 241 13.11 7.09 21.56
C LYS A 241 12.64 8.29 20.75
N GLU A 242 11.69 9.04 21.28
CA GLU A 242 11.30 10.33 20.70
C GLU A 242 12.40 11.41 20.98
N PRO A 243 12.58 12.38 20.08
CA PRO A 243 11.90 12.55 18.80
C PRO A 243 12.48 11.62 17.70
N PHE A 244 11.66 10.78 17.10
CA PHE A 244 12.06 9.72 16.18
C PHE A 244 12.87 10.21 14.98
N ALA A 245 12.41 11.25 14.29
CA ALA A 245 13.08 11.74 13.07
C ALA A 245 14.49 12.29 13.32
N GLU A 246 14.72 12.90 14.49
CA GLU A 246 16.05 13.38 14.90
C GLU A 246 16.95 12.19 15.23
N ASN A 247 16.45 11.26 16.03
CA ASN A 247 17.19 10.07 16.44
C ASN A 247 17.50 9.13 15.25
N LEU A 248 16.63 9.07 14.24
CA LEU A 248 16.92 8.35 13.01
C LEU A 248 18.10 8.96 12.23
N ARG A 249 18.17 10.29 12.17
CA ARG A 249 19.33 10.98 11.56
C ARG A 249 20.61 10.74 12.34
N ARG A 250 20.55 10.78 13.69
CA ARG A 250 21.69 10.47 14.55
C ARG A 250 22.14 9.03 14.35
N LEU A 251 21.22 8.08 14.31
CA LEU A 251 21.53 6.67 14.07
C LEU A 251 22.30 6.47 12.76
N ASN A 252 21.83 7.06 11.66
CA ASN A 252 22.52 6.97 10.37
C ASN A 252 23.92 7.57 10.44
N LYS A 253 24.11 8.69 11.13
CA LYS A 253 25.41 9.32 11.32
C LYS A 253 26.34 8.41 12.16
N ASP A 254 25.89 7.99 13.33
CA ASP A 254 26.70 7.20 14.26
C ASP A 254 27.10 5.84 13.66
N VAL A 255 26.21 5.22 12.88
CA VAL A 255 26.50 3.98 12.14
C VAL A 255 27.51 4.23 11.02
N SER A 256 27.40 5.32 10.27
CA SER A 256 28.35 5.64 9.21
C SER A 256 29.75 5.97 9.74
N GLU A 257 29.84 6.56 10.93
CA GLU A 257 31.11 6.83 11.61
C GLU A 257 31.75 5.56 12.21
N ALA A 258 30.91 4.68 12.80
CA ALA A 258 31.40 3.43 13.40
C ALA A 258 31.76 2.35 12.37
N TYR A 259 31.12 2.35 11.22
CA TYR A 259 31.27 1.35 10.15
C TYR A 259 31.46 2.01 8.77
N PRO A 260 32.57 2.75 8.55
CA PRO A 260 32.77 3.52 7.32
C PRO A 260 32.95 2.66 6.05
N ASP A 261 33.24 1.40 6.21
CA ASP A 261 33.35 0.39 5.16
C ASP A 261 31.98 -0.16 4.70
N LYS A 262 30.92 0.21 5.40
CA LYS A 262 29.57 -0.29 5.13
C LYS A 262 28.65 0.84 4.67
N THR A 263 27.97 0.62 3.57
CA THR A 263 26.91 1.53 3.12
C THR A 263 25.60 1.07 3.75
N VAL A 264 25.18 1.77 4.79
CA VAL A 264 23.95 1.44 5.53
C VAL A 264 23.11 2.68 5.72
N ASP A 265 21.89 2.62 5.26
CA ASP A 265 20.87 3.61 5.57
C ASP A 265 19.74 2.95 6.36
N PHE A 266 19.40 3.56 7.50
CA PHE A 266 18.23 3.20 8.28
C PHE A 266 17.06 4.06 7.86
N TYR A 267 15.91 3.43 7.66
CA TYR A 267 14.66 4.04 7.25
C TYR A 267 13.57 3.78 8.28
N SER A 268 12.61 4.68 8.38
CA SER A 268 11.39 4.44 9.15
C SER A 268 10.65 3.22 8.61
N MET A 269 10.37 2.25 9.47
CA MET A 269 9.59 1.08 9.11
C MET A 269 8.15 1.46 8.72
N GLU A 270 7.56 2.40 9.45
CA GLU A 270 6.22 2.92 9.18
C GLU A 270 6.15 3.59 7.80
N ASP A 271 7.14 4.44 7.47
CA ASP A 271 7.20 5.09 6.15
C ASP A 271 7.37 4.06 5.02
N GLN A 272 8.16 3.02 5.24
CA GLN A 272 8.32 1.96 4.25
C GLN A 272 7.02 1.18 4.01
N ILE A 273 6.23 0.95 5.05
CA ILE A 273 4.89 0.36 4.93
C ILE A 273 3.97 1.29 4.15
N LEU A 274 3.89 2.57 4.53
CA LEU A 274 3.05 3.57 3.87
C LEU A 274 3.44 3.76 2.40
N ASN A 275 4.73 3.67 2.07
CA ASN A 275 5.22 3.78 0.70
C ASN A 275 4.70 2.65 -0.21
N LYS A 276 4.36 1.49 0.32
CA LYS A 276 3.72 0.42 -0.46
C LYS A 276 2.31 0.79 -0.94
N TYR A 277 1.67 1.74 -0.26
CA TYR A 277 0.36 2.27 -0.62
C TYR A 277 0.42 3.57 -1.43
N ASN A 278 1.62 4.03 -1.81
CA ASN A 278 1.81 5.21 -2.65
C ASN A 278 0.99 5.17 -3.96
N PRO A 279 0.88 4.04 -4.69
CA PRO A 279 0.05 3.99 -5.90
C PRO A 279 -1.41 4.35 -5.61
N VAL A 280 -1.95 3.90 -4.47
CA VAL A 280 -3.33 4.22 -4.04
C VAL A 280 -3.46 5.70 -3.70
N ARG A 281 -2.48 6.28 -3.03
CA ARG A 281 -2.44 7.72 -2.70
C ARG A 281 -2.37 8.59 -3.96
N VAL A 282 -1.52 8.22 -4.91
CA VAL A 282 -1.42 8.93 -6.21
C VAL A 282 -2.72 8.84 -6.98
N PHE A 283 -3.35 7.66 -7.02
CA PHE A 283 -4.65 7.46 -7.64
C PHE A 283 -5.75 8.29 -6.95
N SER A 284 -5.77 8.32 -5.62
CA SER A 284 -6.71 9.14 -4.83
C SER A 284 -6.55 10.62 -5.16
N ASN A 285 -5.32 11.15 -5.18
CA ASN A 285 -5.06 12.55 -5.51
C ASN A 285 -5.50 12.91 -6.94
N ALA A 286 -5.23 12.05 -7.90
CA ALA A 286 -5.68 12.22 -9.29
C ALA A 286 -7.21 12.22 -9.39
N THR A 287 -7.88 11.35 -8.65
CA THR A 287 -9.35 11.26 -8.60
C THR A 287 -9.96 12.53 -7.97
N ILE A 288 -9.36 13.08 -6.90
CA ILE A 288 -9.79 14.35 -6.29
C ILE A 288 -9.68 15.49 -7.30
N LEU A 289 -8.56 15.59 -8.01
CA LEU A 289 -8.37 16.62 -9.03
C LEU A 289 -9.41 16.50 -10.15
N ALA A 290 -9.67 15.29 -10.63
CA ALA A 290 -10.70 15.01 -11.63
C ALA A 290 -12.11 15.39 -11.12
N ALA A 291 -12.45 15.04 -9.88
CA ALA A 291 -13.72 15.38 -9.24
C ALA A 291 -13.93 16.90 -9.15
N LEU A 292 -12.90 17.64 -8.72
CA LEU A 292 -12.95 19.10 -8.66
C LEU A 292 -13.14 19.72 -10.05
N THR A 293 -12.39 19.24 -11.04
CA THR A 293 -12.52 19.72 -12.42
C THR A 293 -13.93 19.50 -12.96
N MET A 294 -14.48 18.29 -12.79
CA MET A 294 -15.85 17.99 -13.24
C MET A 294 -16.89 18.80 -12.47
N PHE A 295 -16.70 19.04 -11.17
CA PHE A 295 -17.59 19.88 -10.38
C PHE A 295 -17.64 21.30 -10.91
N PHE A 296 -16.49 21.92 -11.25
CA PHE A 296 -16.45 23.25 -11.84
C PHE A 296 -17.13 23.28 -13.22
N VAL A 297 -16.88 22.29 -14.08
CA VAL A 297 -17.56 22.19 -15.39
C VAL A 297 -19.08 22.07 -15.23
N MET A 298 -19.52 21.26 -14.25
CA MET A 298 -20.94 21.12 -13.92
C MET A 298 -21.57 22.44 -13.46
N LEU A 299 -20.89 23.19 -12.57
CA LEU A 299 -21.36 24.50 -12.11
C LEU A 299 -21.49 25.50 -13.27
N MET A 300 -20.49 25.56 -14.15
CA MET A 300 -20.56 26.40 -15.35
C MET A 300 -21.73 26.00 -16.27
N GLY A 301 -21.94 24.72 -16.47
CA GLY A 301 -23.07 24.19 -17.21
C GLY A 301 -24.43 24.55 -16.58
N LEU A 302 -24.54 24.45 -15.26
CA LEU A 302 -25.73 24.82 -14.50
C LEU A 302 -26.04 26.34 -14.60
N ILE A 303 -25.02 27.19 -14.43
CA ILE A 303 -25.17 28.64 -14.56
C ILE A 303 -25.62 29.00 -15.98
N GLY A 304 -24.99 28.40 -16.99
CA GLY A 304 -25.39 28.65 -18.39
C GLY A 304 -26.84 28.20 -18.66
N TYR A 305 -27.23 27.05 -18.17
CA TYR A 305 -28.59 26.52 -18.32
C TYR A 305 -29.63 27.41 -17.60
N THR A 306 -29.38 27.76 -16.34
CA THR A 306 -30.31 28.61 -15.55
C THR A 306 -30.47 29.99 -16.15
N THR A 307 -29.38 30.61 -16.61
CA THR A 307 -29.41 31.92 -17.27
C THR A 307 -30.26 31.88 -18.55
N ASP A 308 -30.12 30.85 -19.37
CA ASP A 308 -30.88 30.66 -20.60
C ASP A 308 -32.38 30.39 -20.30
N GLU A 309 -32.69 29.56 -19.34
CA GLU A 309 -34.05 29.24 -18.93
C GLU A 309 -34.77 30.45 -18.32
N VAL A 310 -34.10 31.26 -17.50
CA VAL A 310 -34.63 32.52 -16.95
C VAL A 310 -34.94 33.51 -18.08
N ARG A 311 -34.01 33.70 -19.03
CA ARG A 311 -34.23 34.57 -20.18
C ARG A 311 -35.41 34.12 -21.03
N ARG A 312 -35.64 32.82 -21.17
CA ARG A 312 -36.75 32.27 -21.95
C ARG A 312 -38.10 32.50 -21.25
N ARG A 313 -38.17 32.24 -19.95
CA ARG A 313 -39.38 32.42 -19.15
C ARG A 313 -39.73 33.89 -18.95
N SER A 314 -38.76 34.77 -18.75
CA SER A 314 -39.02 36.22 -18.66
C SER A 314 -39.64 36.79 -19.96
N LYS A 315 -39.30 36.27 -21.15
CA LYS A 315 -39.95 36.64 -22.41
C LYS A 315 -41.40 36.10 -22.50
N GLU A 316 -41.65 34.86 -22.04
CA GLU A 316 -42.99 34.31 -21.97
C GLU A 316 -43.90 35.08 -21.01
N ILE A 317 -43.37 35.50 -19.87
CA ILE A 317 -44.09 36.30 -18.89
C ILE A 317 -44.37 37.71 -19.43
N ALA A 318 -43.42 38.34 -20.16
CA ALA A 318 -43.58 39.66 -20.74
C ALA A 318 -44.62 39.68 -21.91
N ILE A 319 -44.85 38.52 -22.56
CA ILE A 319 -45.84 38.42 -23.64
C ILE A 319 -47.27 38.14 -23.09
N ARG A 320 -47.34 37.59 -21.84
CA ARG A 320 -48.63 37.30 -21.18
C ARG A 320 -49.20 38.44 -20.34
N LYS A 321 -48.44 39.55 -20.18
CA LYS A 321 -48.89 40.80 -19.66
C LYS A 321 -49.30 41.70 -20.83
#